data_77364c6e87974b7b47b95974f044af64
#
_entry.id   77364c6e87974b7b47b95974f044af64
#
_cell.length_a   1.000
_cell.length_b   1.000
_cell.length_c   1.000
_cell.angle_alpha   90.00
_cell.angle_beta   90.00
_cell.angle_gamma   90.00
#
_symmetry.space_group_name_H-M   'P 1'
#
loop_
_entity.id
_entity.type
_entity.pdbx_description
1 polymer ?
#
loop_
_entity_poly.entity_id
_entity_poly.type
_entity_poly.pdbx_seq_one_letter_code
_entity_poly.pdbx_strand_id
1 'polypeptide(L)'
;MSKIKETRSLDELKTLVVCVMLGTLMFISDILMEFLPNIHIVGVLTVIYTIVYRSRALISIYVYVFINGLVSGFGIWWIGYLYIWTILWVLVMFVPRRLGDRAKNVIYVAIVTLHGFSFGLLYLPVQTYFSSDPAYLFSWWSIGFVTADIYHGIANCVFGILLIKPISKLLLKLNASLLTAE
;
A
#
# COMPACT_ATOMS: atom_id res chain seq x y z
N MET A 1 -37.42 9.02 4.27
CA MET A 1 -36.14 9.65 3.84
C MET A 1 -35.11 9.80 4.97
N SER A 2 -35.49 10.08 6.23
CA SER A 2 -34.52 10.25 7.36
C SER A 2 -33.77 8.95 7.71
N LYS A 3 -34.47 7.84 7.92
CA LYS A 3 -33.84 6.53 8.25
C LYS A 3 -32.79 6.06 7.23
N ILE A 4 -33.08 6.15 5.92
CA ILE A 4 -32.13 5.74 4.86
C ILE A 4 -30.87 6.59 4.89
N LYS A 5 -31.01 7.89 5.18
CA LYS A 5 -29.86 8.81 5.29
C LYS A 5 -29.02 8.51 6.53
N GLU A 6 -29.65 8.14 7.62
CA GLU A 6 -29.00 7.77 8.88
C GLU A 6 -28.23 6.44 8.76
N THR A 7 -28.84 5.39 8.20
CA THR A 7 -28.16 4.11 7.94
C THR A 7 -26.95 4.29 7.03
N ARG A 8 -27.08 5.06 5.95
CA ARG A 8 -25.95 5.36 5.05
C ARG A 8 -24.81 6.09 5.76
N SER A 9 -25.12 7.03 6.65
CA SER A 9 -24.13 7.75 7.46
C SER A 9 -23.37 6.83 8.42
N LEU A 10 -24.07 5.87 9.04
CA LEU A 10 -23.47 4.87 9.93
C LEU A 10 -22.52 3.92 9.16
N ASP A 11 -22.91 3.45 7.98
CA ASP A 11 -22.06 2.58 7.16
C ASP A 11 -20.79 3.29 6.66
N GLU A 12 -20.91 4.56 6.32
CA GLU A 12 -19.77 5.40 5.96
C GLU A 12 -18.82 5.57 7.15
N LEU A 13 -19.35 5.78 8.36
CA LEU A 13 -18.56 5.87 9.59
C LEU A 13 -17.89 4.54 9.94
N LYS A 14 -18.62 3.41 9.90
CA LYS A 14 -18.05 2.07 10.10
C LYS A 14 -16.86 1.82 9.16
N THR A 15 -17.04 2.12 7.87
CA THR A 15 -15.99 1.94 6.86
C THR A 15 -14.79 2.84 7.14
N LEU A 16 -15.01 4.09 7.54
CA LEU A 16 -13.94 5.02 7.91
C LEU A 16 -13.11 4.48 9.07
N VAL A 17 -13.76 4.05 10.15
CA VAL A 17 -13.10 3.45 11.32
C VAL A 17 -12.27 2.25 10.93
N VAL A 18 -12.83 1.33 10.12
CA VAL A 18 -12.09 0.16 9.62
C VAL A 18 -10.87 0.59 8.82
N CYS A 19 -10.98 1.56 7.91
CA CYS A 19 -9.85 2.03 7.13
C CYS A 19 -8.74 2.65 8.00
N VAL A 20 -9.10 3.39 9.06
CA VAL A 20 -8.14 3.93 10.02
C VAL A 20 -7.41 2.80 10.77
N MET A 21 -8.16 1.80 11.27
CA MET A 21 -7.57 0.63 11.93
C MET A 21 -6.63 -0.14 10.99
N LEU A 22 -7.00 -0.32 9.73
CA LEU A 22 -6.15 -0.98 8.74
C LEU A 22 -4.87 -0.18 8.43
N GLY A 23 -4.93 1.15 8.40
CA GLY A 23 -3.75 2.01 8.27
C GLY A 23 -2.81 1.87 9.47
N THR A 24 -3.36 1.79 10.68
CA THR A 24 -2.59 1.51 11.90
C THR A 24 -1.95 0.13 11.86
N LEU A 25 -2.67 -0.90 11.35
CA LEU A 25 -2.11 -2.24 11.16
C LEU A 25 -0.96 -2.25 10.15
N MET A 26 -1.04 -1.45 9.07
CA MET A 26 0.09 -1.28 8.14
C MET A 26 1.33 -0.77 8.88
N PHE A 27 1.17 0.25 9.71
CA PHE A 27 2.27 0.82 10.49
C PHE A 27 2.84 -0.18 11.49
N ILE A 28 1.98 -0.91 12.23
CA ILE A 28 2.42 -1.94 13.16
C ILE A 28 3.20 -3.05 12.43
N SER A 29 2.72 -3.47 11.24
CA SER A 29 3.41 -4.49 10.45
C SER A 29 4.78 -4.04 9.97
N ASP A 30 4.93 -2.76 9.65
CA ASP A 30 6.19 -2.14 9.24
C ASP A 30 7.20 -2.17 10.39
N ILE A 31 6.82 -1.67 11.57
CA ILE A 31 7.63 -1.69 12.78
C ILE A 31 8.04 -3.12 13.19
N LEU A 32 7.08 -4.07 13.16
CA LEU A 32 7.37 -5.46 13.51
C LEU A 32 8.34 -6.14 12.55
N MET A 33 8.46 -5.66 11.32
CA MET A 33 9.38 -6.19 10.32
C MET A 33 10.67 -5.37 10.18
N GLU A 34 10.85 -4.31 10.94
CA GLU A 34 12.03 -3.42 10.88
C GLU A 34 13.37 -4.15 11.08
N PHE A 35 13.35 -5.28 11.79
CA PHE A 35 14.54 -6.14 11.93
C PHE A 35 14.94 -6.88 10.64
N LEU A 36 14.08 -6.89 9.61
CA LEU A 36 14.35 -7.43 8.28
C LEU A 36 14.59 -6.28 7.30
N PRO A 37 15.85 -5.89 7.03
CA PRO A 37 16.13 -4.73 6.20
C PRO A 37 15.44 -4.84 4.83
N ASN A 38 14.64 -3.82 4.48
CA ASN A 38 13.94 -3.72 3.19
C ASN A 38 12.94 -4.87 2.89
N ILE A 39 12.51 -5.60 3.93
CA ILE A 39 11.48 -6.65 3.82
C ILE A 39 10.29 -6.25 4.68
N HIS A 40 9.17 -5.90 4.06
CA HIS A 40 7.92 -5.54 4.73
C HIS A 40 6.72 -5.86 3.85
N ILE A 41 5.52 -5.91 4.46
CA ILE A 41 4.27 -6.25 3.76
C ILE A 41 3.42 -5.03 3.38
N VAL A 42 3.90 -3.82 3.59
CA VAL A 42 3.13 -2.57 3.37
C VAL A 42 2.61 -2.48 1.93
N GLY A 43 3.45 -2.79 0.93
CA GLY A 43 3.03 -2.83 -0.47
C GLY A 43 1.91 -3.84 -0.72
N VAL A 44 2.03 -5.04 -0.15
CA VAL A 44 1.02 -6.11 -0.27
C VAL A 44 -0.29 -5.69 0.41
N LEU A 45 -0.24 -5.08 1.59
CA LEU A 45 -1.42 -4.55 2.29
C LEU A 45 -2.08 -3.42 1.50
N THR A 46 -1.30 -2.53 0.88
CA THR A 46 -1.81 -1.50 -0.02
C THR A 46 -2.63 -2.10 -1.16
N VAL A 47 -2.13 -3.16 -1.80
CA VAL A 47 -2.86 -3.89 -2.85
C VAL A 47 -4.15 -4.51 -2.30
N ILE A 48 -4.08 -5.23 -1.18
CA ILE A 48 -5.22 -5.89 -0.54
C ILE A 48 -6.32 -4.88 -0.18
N TYR A 49 -5.96 -3.78 0.46
CA TYR A 49 -6.93 -2.75 0.86
C TYR A 49 -7.54 -2.06 -0.36
N THR A 50 -6.76 -1.86 -1.42
CA THR A 50 -7.27 -1.31 -2.68
C THR A 50 -8.26 -2.25 -3.37
N ILE A 51 -8.03 -3.55 -3.34
CA ILE A 51 -8.97 -4.56 -3.87
C ILE A 51 -10.31 -4.45 -3.15
N VAL A 52 -10.30 -4.36 -1.82
CA VAL A 52 -11.51 -4.42 -0.97
C VAL A 52 -12.21 -3.07 -0.87
N TYR A 53 -11.48 -2.01 -0.55
CA TYR A 53 -12.06 -0.69 -0.21
C TYR A 53 -11.94 0.33 -1.34
N ARG A 54 -11.28 0.01 -2.44
CA ARG A 54 -11.15 0.86 -3.63
C ARG A 54 -10.59 2.25 -3.29
N SER A 55 -11.34 3.32 -3.56
CA SER A 55 -10.93 4.69 -3.26
C SER A 55 -10.73 4.95 -1.75
N ARG A 56 -11.48 4.28 -0.90
CA ARG A 56 -11.36 4.41 0.56
C ARG A 56 -10.07 3.82 1.12
N ALA A 57 -9.38 2.94 0.36
CA ALA A 57 -8.05 2.43 0.75
C ALA A 57 -7.01 3.54 0.92
N LEU A 58 -7.18 4.68 0.23
CA LEU A 58 -6.33 5.87 0.42
C LEU A 58 -6.34 6.36 1.87
N ILE A 59 -7.46 6.19 2.59
CA ILE A 59 -7.54 6.55 4.01
C ILE A 59 -6.52 5.71 4.81
N SER A 60 -6.51 4.39 4.61
CA SER A 60 -5.56 3.49 5.28
C SER A 60 -4.11 3.83 4.92
N ILE A 61 -3.84 4.09 3.64
CA ILE A 61 -2.52 4.44 3.14
C ILE A 61 -2.02 5.73 3.80
N TYR A 62 -2.84 6.79 3.82
CA TYR A 62 -2.41 8.07 4.39
C TYR A 62 -2.39 8.09 5.92
N VAL A 63 -3.21 7.27 6.59
CA VAL A 63 -3.07 7.02 8.04
C VAL A 63 -1.71 6.38 8.33
N TYR A 64 -1.32 5.35 7.57
CA TYR A 64 0.01 4.74 7.68
C TYR A 64 1.12 5.78 7.47
N VAL A 65 1.07 6.53 6.37
CA VAL A 65 2.08 7.56 6.03
C VAL A 65 2.17 8.62 7.12
N PHE A 66 1.03 9.06 7.66
CA PHE A 66 0.99 10.07 8.71
C PHE A 66 1.58 9.57 10.03
N ILE A 67 1.20 8.36 10.47
CA ILE A 67 1.73 7.76 11.71
C ILE A 67 3.25 7.55 11.58
N ASN A 68 3.72 7.10 10.40
CA ASN A 68 5.14 6.94 10.13
C ASN A 68 5.89 8.27 10.26
N GLY A 69 5.35 9.35 9.70
CA GLY A 69 5.89 10.70 9.88
C GLY A 69 5.90 11.19 11.34
N LEU A 70 4.86 10.86 12.13
CA LEU A 70 4.80 11.21 13.55
C LEU A 70 5.86 10.48 14.39
N VAL A 71 6.11 9.21 14.09
CA VAL A 71 7.03 8.37 14.88
C VAL A 71 8.47 8.53 14.43
N SER A 72 8.73 8.53 13.12
CA SER A 72 10.09 8.58 12.53
C SER A 72 10.51 10.00 12.12
N GLY A 73 9.63 10.99 12.28
CA GLY A 73 9.86 12.38 11.91
C GLY A 73 9.46 12.71 10.47
N PHE A 74 8.94 13.95 10.26
CA PHE A 74 8.57 14.47 8.94
C PHE A 74 9.80 15.00 8.19
N GLY A 75 10.71 14.11 7.83
CA GLY A 75 11.89 14.45 7.03
C GLY A 75 11.59 14.50 5.53
N ILE A 76 12.61 14.86 4.73
CA ILE A 76 12.53 14.89 3.25
C ILE A 76 12.15 13.51 2.70
N TRP A 77 12.61 12.45 3.32
CA TRP A 77 12.28 11.06 2.98
C TRP A 77 10.76 10.81 2.98
N TRP A 78 10.03 11.44 3.89
CA TRP A 78 8.59 11.28 4.05
C TRP A 78 7.80 11.80 2.84
N ILE A 79 8.33 12.80 2.12
CA ILE A 79 7.71 13.34 0.90
C ILE A 79 7.53 12.25 -0.16
N GLY A 80 8.49 11.33 -0.27
CA GLY A 80 8.38 10.17 -1.18
C GLY A 80 7.16 9.30 -0.86
N TYR A 81 6.88 9.05 0.42
CA TYR A 81 5.76 8.21 0.85
C TYR A 81 4.39 8.79 0.48
N LEU A 82 4.26 10.11 0.34
CA LEU A 82 3.01 10.75 -0.08
C LEU A 82 2.55 10.29 -1.48
N TYR A 83 3.47 9.99 -2.40
CA TYR A 83 3.11 9.63 -3.75
C TYR A 83 3.44 8.19 -4.15
N ILE A 84 4.48 7.58 -3.62
CA ILE A 84 4.91 6.22 -3.99
C ILE A 84 3.78 5.21 -3.73
N TRP A 85 3.16 5.24 -2.55
CA TRP A 85 2.04 4.38 -2.21
C TRP A 85 0.77 4.71 -3.01
N THR A 86 0.59 5.98 -3.36
CA THR A 86 -0.51 6.43 -4.23
C THR A 86 -0.34 5.89 -5.65
N ILE A 87 0.89 5.85 -6.18
CA ILE A 87 1.18 5.22 -7.48
C ILE A 87 0.78 3.75 -7.47
N LEU A 88 1.16 3.00 -6.42
CA LEU A 88 0.76 1.60 -6.28
C LEU A 88 -0.77 1.44 -6.24
N TRP A 89 -1.46 2.28 -5.46
CA TRP A 89 -2.92 2.31 -5.42
C TRP A 89 -3.52 2.57 -6.81
N VAL A 90 -3.03 3.55 -7.55
CA VAL A 90 -3.49 3.87 -8.92
C VAL A 90 -3.34 2.67 -9.84
N LEU A 91 -2.17 2.02 -9.86
CA LEU A 91 -1.92 0.84 -10.70
C LEU A 91 -2.92 -0.29 -10.41
N VAL A 92 -3.21 -0.55 -9.14
CA VAL A 92 -4.20 -1.56 -8.74
C VAL A 92 -5.62 -1.16 -9.16
N MET A 93 -5.97 0.13 -9.09
CA MET A 93 -7.27 0.65 -9.49
C MET A 93 -7.54 0.48 -11.00
N PHE A 94 -6.50 0.51 -11.83
CA PHE A 94 -6.61 0.32 -13.29
C PHE A 94 -6.82 -1.15 -13.70
N VAL A 95 -6.66 -2.13 -12.81
CA VAL A 95 -6.88 -3.53 -13.15
C VAL A 95 -8.35 -3.75 -13.53
N PRO A 96 -8.64 -4.26 -14.77
CA PRO A 96 -10.00 -4.38 -15.26
C PRO A 96 -10.83 -5.38 -14.43
N ARG A 97 -12.01 -4.96 -14.00
CA ARG A 97 -12.93 -5.81 -13.21
C ARG A 97 -13.45 -7.04 -13.95
N ARG A 98 -13.48 -6.98 -15.29
CA ARG A 98 -13.97 -8.06 -16.17
C ARG A 98 -13.05 -9.28 -16.24
N LEU A 99 -11.82 -9.18 -15.77
CA LEU A 99 -10.88 -10.30 -15.75
C LEU A 99 -11.30 -11.36 -14.74
N GLY A 100 -11.01 -12.63 -15.04
CA GLY A 100 -11.19 -13.73 -14.11
C GLY A 100 -10.29 -13.60 -12.88
N ASP A 101 -10.69 -14.20 -11.76
CA ASP A 101 -10.01 -14.03 -10.47
C ASP A 101 -8.54 -14.50 -10.48
N ARG A 102 -8.24 -15.56 -11.27
CA ARG A 102 -6.84 -16.04 -11.42
C ARG A 102 -5.99 -14.97 -12.10
N ALA A 103 -6.47 -14.40 -13.22
CA ALA A 103 -5.75 -13.39 -13.97
C ALA A 103 -5.54 -12.11 -13.12
N LYS A 104 -6.60 -11.64 -12.43
CA LYS A 104 -6.48 -10.51 -11.51
C LYS A 104 -5.42 -10.74 -10.44
N ASN A 105 -5.41 -11.93 -9.80
CA ASN A 105 -4.43 -12.22 -8.76
C ASN A 105 -2.99 -12.20 -9.29
N VAL A 106 -2.75 -12.76 -10.47
CA VAL A 106 -1.42 -12.71 -11.12
C VAL A 106 -1.01 -11.26 -11.40
N ILE A 107 -1.92 -10.44 -11.91
CA ILE A 107 -1.66 -9.03 -12.21
C ILE A 107 -1.35 -8.25 -10.91
N TYR A 108 -2.10 -8.47 -9.83
CA TYR A 108 -1.84 -7.81 -8.54
C TYR A 108 -0.47 -8.18 -7.97
N VAL A 109 -0.09 -9.46 -8.04
CA VAL A 109 1.24 -9.90 -7.63
C VAL A 109 2.32 -9.26 -8.50
N ALA A 110 2.13 -9.23 -9.82
CA ALA A 110 3.09 -8.60 -10.73
C ALA A 110 3.22 -7.09 -10.45
N ILE A 111 2.12 -6.37 -10.22
CA ILE A 111 2.13 -4.94 -9.90
C ILE A 111 2.93 -4.68 -8.62
N VAL A 112 2.67 -5.39 -7.53
CA VAL A 112 3.37 -5.14 -6.25
C VAL A 112 4.84 -5.55 -6.32
N THR A 113 5.15 -6.60 -7.07
CA THR A 113 6.53 -7.04 -7.32
C THR A 113 7.33 -5.98 -8.08
N LEU A 114 6.78 -5.52 -9.22
CA LEU A 114 7.41 -4.48 -10.04
C LEU A 114 7.54 -3.16 -9.28
N HIS A 115 6.52 -2.79 -8.49
CA HIS A 115 6.59 -1.62 -7.62
C HIS A 115 7.74 -1.74 -6.60
N GLY A 116 7.95 -2.92 -6.00
CA GLY A 116 9.07 -3.17 -5.10
C GLY A 116 10.43 -3.00 -5.80
N PHE A 117 10.62 -3.58 -6.98
CA PHE A 117 11.85 -3.42 -7.77
C PHE A 117 12.08 -1.99 -8.27
N SER A 118 11.05 -1.18 -8.39
CA SER A 118 11.14 0.22 -8.84
C SER A 118 11.08 1.24 -7.71
N PHE A 119 11.11 0.82 -6.45
CA PHE A 119 10.91 1.70 -5.31
C PHE A 119 11.95 2.84 -5.27
N GLY A 120 13.23 2.51 -5.40
CA GLY A 120 14.30 3.50 -5.48
C GLY A 120 14.19 4.43 -6.70
N LEU A 121 13.77 3.88 -7.87
CA LEU A 121 13.51 4.69 -9.06
C LEU A 121 12.39 5.71 -8.83
N LEU A 122 11.30 5.27 -8.19
CA LEU A 122 10.19 6.15 -7.81
C LEU A 122 10.62 7.19 -6.76
N TYR A 123 11.67 6.91 -6.00
CA TYR A 123 12.22 7.81 -4.98
C TYR A 123 13.18 8.87 -5.55
N LEU A 124 13.64 8.74 -6.79
CA LEU A 124 14.57 9.70 -7.42
C LEU A 124 14.11 11.16 -7.38
N PRO A 125 12.80 11.49 -7.58
CA PRO A 125 12.37 12.89 -7.46
C PRO A 125 12.67 13.52 -6.10
N VAL A 126 12.67 12.74 -5.02
CA VAL A 126 13.07 13.23 -3.68
C VAL A 126 14.58 13.44 -3.61
N GLN A 127 15.36 12.59 -4.27
CA GLN A 127 16.82 12.70 -4.28
C GLN A 127 17.34 13.91 -5.06
N THR A 128 16.57 14.45 -6.02
CA THR A 128 16.92 15.70 -6.71
C THR A 128 17.01 16.91 -5.78
N TYR A 129 16.42 16.84 -4.59
CA TYR A 129 16.59 17.86 -3.56
C TYR A 129 18.04 17.94 -3.07
N PHE A 130 18.77 16.81 -3.02
CA PHE A 130 20.17 16.78 -2.55
C PHE A 130 21.15 17.07 -3.67
N SER A 131 20.89 16.59 -4.88
CA SER A 131 21.69 16.86 -6.07
C SER A 131 20.90 16.58 -7.33
N SER A 132 21.03 17.46 -8.31
CA SER A 132 20.50 17.24 -9.68
C SER A 132 21.55 16.65 -10.64
N ASP A 133 22.77 16.33 -10.15
CA ASP A 133 23.81 15.69 -10.96
C ASP A 133 23.36 14.28 -11.37
N PRO A 134 23.29 13.98 -12.69
CA PRO A 134 22.90 12.65 -13.18
C PRO A 134 23.81 11.52 -12.67
N ALA A 135 25.09 11.77 -12.49
CA ALA A 135 26.02 10.75 -11.98
C ALA A 135 25.73 10.41 -10.53
N TYR A 136 25.41 11.41 -9.70
CA TYR A 136 24.96 11.21 -8.33
C TYR A 136 23.66 10.39 -8.28
N LEU A 137 22.65 10.79 -9.04
CA LEU A 137 21.34 10.13 -9.06
C LEU A 137 21.45 8.68 -9.53
N PHE A 138 22.25 8.42 -10.56
CA PHE A 138 22.51 7.07 -11.05
C PHE A 138 23.23 6.20 -10.00
N SER A 139 24.26 6.74 -9.36
CA SER A 139 25.00 6.03 -8.31
C SER A 139 24.10 5.72 -7.12
N TRP A 140 23.31 6.69 -6.67
CA TRP A 140 22.37 6.51 -5.58
C TRP A 140 21.34 5.41 -5.89
N TRP A 141 20.72 5.49 -7.06
CA TRP A 141 19.74 4.49 -7.49
C TRP A 141 20.35 3.10 -7.67
N SER A 142 21.51 2.97 -8.33
CA SER A 142 22.13 1.67 -8.60
C SER A 142 22.58 0.96 -7.32
N ILE A 143 23.09 1.69 -6.34
CA ILE A 143 23.43 1.14 -5.02
C ILE A 143 22.13 0.72 -4.31
N GLY A 144 21.12 1.59 -4.26
CA GLY A 144 19.83 1.32 -3.65
C GLY A 144 19.11 0.11 -4.29
N PHE A 145 19.20 -0.03 -5.62
CA PHE A 145 18.63 -1.18 -6.31
C PHE A 145 19.20 -2.51 -5.82
N VAL A 146 20.51 -2.61 -5.70
CA VAL A 146 21.17 -3.85 -5.24
C VAL A 146 20.94 -4.10 -3.75
N THR A 147 20.94 -3.06 -2.94
CA THR A 147 20.89 -3.18 -1.46
C THR A 147 19.47 -3.17 -0.89
N ALA A 148 18.49 -2.65 -1.61
CA ALA A 148 17.12 -2.48 -1.14
C ALA A 148 16.05 -3.00 -2.11
N ASP A 149 16.01 -2.50 -3.35
CA ASP A 149 14.88 -2.76 -4.27
C ASP A 149 14.76 -4.24 -4.66
N ILE A 150 15.88 -4.96 -4.78
CA ILE A 150 15.87 -6.40 -5.03
C ILE A 150 15.14 -7.15 -3.91
N TYR A 151 15.45 -6.83 -2.66
CA TYR A 151 14.79 -7.45 -1.50
C TYR A 151 13.32 -7.07 -1.42
N HIS A 152 12.98 -5.80 -1.67
CA HIS A 152 11.60 -5.32 -1.78
C HIS A 152 10.81 -6.09 -2.84
N GLY A 153 11.35 -6.21 -4.05
CA GLY A 153 10.68 -6.90 -5.16
C GLY A 153 10.45 -8.37 -4.86
N ILE A 154 11.47 -9.08 -4.36
CA ILE A 154 11.36 -10.50 -4.00
C ILE A 154 10.37 -10.70 -2.84
N ALA A 155 10.47 -9.92 -1.78
CA ALA A 155 9.56 -9.99 -0.63
C ALA A 155 8.10 -9.73 -1.06
N ASN A 156 7.86 -8.70 -1.85
CA ASN A 156 6.54 -8.38 -2.38
C ASN A 156 6.00 -9.50 -3.29
N CYS A 157 6.84 -10.17 -4.07
CA CYS A 157 6.44 -11.34 -4.85
C CYS A 157 5.98 -12.48 -3.96
N VAL A 158 6.80 -12.88 -2.99
CA VAL A 158 6.52 -13.99 -2.08
C VAL A 158 5.26 -13.71 -1.25
N PHE A 159 5.23 -12.58 -0.55
CA PHE A 159 4.07 -12.19 0.25
C PHE A 159 2.83 -11.91 -0.60
N GLY A 160 3.00 -11.39 -1.82
CA GLY A 160 1.91 -11.18 -2.76
C GLY A 160 1.22 -12.49 -3.13
N ILE A 161 1.99 -13.52 -3.47
CA ILE A 161 1.48 -14.86 -3.80
C ILE A 161 0.73 -15.46 -2.59
N LEU A 162 1.31 -15.34 -1.40
CA LEU A 162 0.78 -15.96 -0.20
C LEU A 162 -0.44 -15.23 0.39
N LEU A 163 -0.46 -13.89 0.37
CA LEU A 163 -1.37 -13.09 1.20
C LEU A 163 -2.47 -12.38 0.42
N ILE A 164 -2.26 -11.95 -0.83
CA ILE A 164 -3.24 -11.12 -1.55
C ILE A 164 -4.60 -11.83 -1.62
N LYS A 165 -4.62 -13.06 -2.12
CA LYS A 165 -5.87 -13.80 -2.32
C LYS A 165 -6.59 -14.15 -1.01
N PRO A 166 -5.95 -14.79 -0.01
CA PRO A 166 -6.65 -15.19 1.20
C PRO A 166 -7.10 -13.99 2.04
N ILE A 167 -6.26 -12.97 2.22
CA ILE A 167 -6.61 -11.82 3.06
C ILE A 167 -7.67 -10.95 2.38
N SER A 168 -7.60 -10.73 1.06
CA SER A 168 -8.66 -10.00 0.35
C SER A 168 -10.01 -10.70 0.49
N LYS A 169 -10.06 -12.04 0.38
CA LYS A 169 -11.30 -12.81 0.58
C LYS A 169 -11.84 -12.68 2.01
N LEU A 170 -10.94 -12.74 3.01
CA LEU A 170 -11.33 -12.57 4.40
C LEU A 170 -11.91 -11.18 4.65
N LEU A 171 -11.23 -10.12 4.21
CA LEU A 171 -11.71 -8.76 4.39
C LEU A 171 -13.00 -8.47 3.64
N LEU A 172 -13.20 -9.02 2.43
CA LEU A 172 -14.47 -8.93 1.71
C LEU A 172 -15.62 -9.57 2.49
N LYS A 173 -15.39 -10.75 3.10
CA LYS A 173 -16.38 -11.43 3.94
C LYS A 173 -16.71 -10.63 5.20
N LEU A 174 -15.68 -10.10 5.89
CA LEU A 174 -15.86 -9.28 7.09
C LEU A 174 -16.59 -7.97 6.76
N ASN A 175 -16.23 -7.31 5.66
CA ASN A 175 -16.90 -6.08 5.24
C ASN A 175 -18.39 -6.33 4.90
N ALA A 176 -18.71 -7.43 4.22
CA ALA A 176 -20.09 -7.81 3.97
C ALA A 176 -20.88 -8.04 5.28
N SER A 177 -20.29 -8.73 6.26
CA SER A 177 -20.95 -8.99 7.55
C SER A 177 -21.16 -7.72 8.39
N LEU A 178 -20.25 -6.75 8.31
CA LEU A 178 -20.39 -5.46 9.01
C LEU A 178 -21.52 -4.60 8.46
N LEU A 179 -21.82 -4.72 7.15
CA LEU A 179 -22.88 -3.97 6.49
C LEU A 179 -24.25 -4.67 6.58
N THR A 180 -24.28 -5.98 6.92
CA THR A 180 -25.52 -6.76 7.03
C THR A 180 -25.96 -7.05 8.47
N ALA A 181 -25.21 -6.57 9.48
CA ALA A 181 -25.48 -6.80 10.90
C ALA A 181 -26.51 -5.78 11.47
N GLU A 182 -27.64 -5.55 10.72
CA GLU A 182 -28.80 -4.78 11.18
C GLU A 182 -30.06 -5.67 11.24
#